data_042daba281986b0e2b4f02fd5e85c96d
#
_entry.id   042daba281986b0e2b4f02fd5e85c96d
#
_cell.length_a   1.000
_cell.length_b   1.000
_cell.length_c   1.000
_cell.angle_alpha   90.00
_cell.angle_beta   90.00
_cell.angle_gamma   90.00
#
_symmetry.space_group_name_H-M   'P 1'
#
loop_
_entity.id
_entity.type
_entity.pdbx_description
1 polymer ?
#
loop_
_entity_poly.entity_id
_entity_poly.type
_entity_poly.pdbx_seq_one_letter_code
_entity_poly.pdbx_strand_id
1 'polypeptide(L)'
;ELQEQIVAREREFNMQPVLPAFAGHVPAALKRVYPNIKTSRVSEWGGFADQYRCTFLNPMDSLYAIIQKEYLTEQTRLYGTNHIYGIDPFNEIDPPSWDTDSLGMMAKHIYESVAAVDPKAIWLQMTWLFYADIKHWTTPRIKSYLRSVPQDKLILLDYFCEYTEIWKQTDSYFGQPYLWCYLGNFGGNSFLSGPVKLVSERLADALKNGGSNLKGVGSTLEGIDLNQFMYEFVLDKAWNSGQTDKEWFLKLADRRTGKVSPEARKAWEILADKVYIQPAQVGQGTLTNARPCLKGNGHWTTKPTIEYQPKDLVEAWRLLLLVCLLYTSPSPRD
;
A
#
# COMPACT_ATOMS: atom_id res chain seq x y z
N GLU A 1 0.19 -23.47 10.76
CA GLU A 1 -0.64 -24.33 9.89
C GLU A 1 -1.33 -23.53 8.78
N LEU A 2 -2.25 -22.57 9.08
CA LEU A 2 -2.91 -21.80 8.01
C LEU A 2 -1.91 -20.97 7.20
N GLN A 3 -0.98 -20.25 7.86
CA GLN A 3 0.03 -19.46 7.16
C GLN A 3 0.95 -20.31 6.27
N GLU A 4 1.29 -21.51 6.69
CA GLU A 4 2.07 -22.46 5.88
C GLU A 4 1.32 -22.84 4.59
N GLN A 5 0.00 -23.11 4.69
CA GLN A 5 -0.85 -23.41 3.55
C GLN A 5 -0.96 -22.22 2.60
N ILE A 6 -1.11 -20.99 3.13
CA ILE A 6 -1.16 -19.75 2.33
C ILE A 6 0.14 -19.59 1.54
N VAL A 7 1.29 -19.62 2.21
CA VAL A 7 2.61 -19.45 1.59
C VAL A 7 2.89 -20.56 0.55
N ALA A 8 2.50 -21.79 0.84
CA ALA A 8 2.63 -22.89 -0.13
C ALA A 8 1.77 -22.61 -1.38
N ARG A 9 0.54 -22.16 -1.18
CA ARG A 9 -0.38 -21.87 -2.28
C ARG A 9 0.07 -20.67 -3.13
N GLU A 10 0.61 -19.62 -2.52
CA GLU A 10 1.21 -18.50 -3.24
C GLU A 10 2.35 -18.97 -4.17
N ARG A 11 3.23 -19.84 -3.68
CA ARG A 11 4.32 -20.42 -4.48
C ARG A 11 3.81 -21.27 -5.64
N GLU A 12 2.73 -22.02 -5.47
CA GLU A 12 2.10 -22.78 -6.55
C GLU A 12 1.59 -21.87 -7.67
N PHE A 13 1.20 -20.65 -7.36
CA PHE A 13 0.84 -19.63 -8.35
C PHE A 13 2.03 -18.83 -8.90
N ASN A 14 3.26 -19.26 -8.67
CA ASN A 14 4.49 -18.53 -9.00
C ASN A 14 4.58 -17.13 -8.38
N MET A 15 3.88 -16.90 -7.28
CA MET A 15 4.05 -15.71 -6.48
C MET A 15 5.30 -15.83 -5.60
N GLN A 16 5.88 -14.70 -5.24
CA GLN A 16 6.98 -14.64 -4.28
C GLN A 16 6.45 -14.06 -2.97
N PRO A 17 6.12 -14.89 -1.98
CA PRO A 17 5.71 -14.42 -0.67
C PRO A 17 6.73 -13.48 -0.06
N VAL A 18 6.26 -12.35 0.45
CA VAL A 18 7.04 -11.43 1.26
C VAL A 18 6.70 -11.67 2.72
N LEU A 19 7.63 -12.22 3.47
CA LEU A 19 7.44 -12.46 4.89
C LEU A 19 8.02 -11.29 5.71
N PRO A 20 7.41 -10.95 6.87
CA PRO A 20 7.94 -9.87 7.70
C PRO A 20 9.30 -10.23 8.28
N ALA A 21 10.15 -9.24 8.51
CA ALA A 21 11.30 -9.36 9.37
C ALA A 21 11.15 -8.45 10.60
N PHE A 22 12.07 -8.53 11.54
CA PHE A 22 12.00 -7.73 12.77
C PHE A 22 12.24 -6.25 12.44
N ALA A 23 11.24 -5.40 12.74
CA ALA A 23 11.28 -3.97 12.43
C ALA A 23 11.67 -3.08 13.63
N GLY A 24 11.86 -3.66 14.81
CA GLY A 24 12.31 -2.91 16.00
C GLY A 24 11.28 -2.79 17.13
N HIS A 25 10.02 -3.15 16.90
CA HIS A 25 9.00 -3.09 17.94
C HIS A 25 9.19 -4.22 18.97
N VAL A 26 9.27 -3.84 20.25
CA VAL A 26 9.49 -4.76 21.36
C VAL A 26 8.57 -4.45 22.54
N PRO A 27 8.26 -5.44 23.39
CA PRO A 27 7.55 -5.17 24.64
C PRO A 27 8.40 -4.28 25.57
N ALA A 28 7.79 -3.33 26.25
CA ALA A 28 8.47 -2.49 27.26
C ALA A 28 9.13 -3.33 28.37
N ALA A 29 8.55 -4.50 28.66
CA ALA A 29 9.09 -5.44 29.64
C ALA A 29 10.45 -6.05 29.26
N LEU A 30 10.88 -5.92 28.00
CA LEU A 30 12.20 -6.44 27.55
C LEU A 30 13.35 -5.83 28.36
N LYS A 31 13.22 -4.58 28.83
CA LYS A 31 14.20 -3.93 29.73
C LYS A 31 14.39 -4.63 31.09
N ARG A 32 13.44 -5.46 31.53
CA ARG A 32 13.61 -6.24 32.76
C ARG A 32 14.63 -7.35 32.60
N VAL A 33 14.73 -7.89 31.37
CA VAL A 33 15.67 -8.96 31.02
C VAL A 33 16.99 -8.37 30.51
N TYR A 34 16.93 -7.29 29.77
CA TYR A 34 18.07 -6.60 29.17
C TYR A 34 18.10 -5.13 29.62
N PRO A 35 18.56 -4.80 30.83
CA PRO A 35 18.41 -3.45 31.40
C PRO A 35 19.16 -2.35 30.65
N ASN A 36 20.21 -2.69 29.90
CA ASN A 36 21.09 -1.74 29.21
C ASN A 36 20.72 -1.49 27.75
N ILE A 37 19.65 -2.08 27.23
CA ILE A 37 19.22 -1.87 25.83
C ILE A 37 18.79 -0.44 25.56
N LYS A 38 19.10 0.03 24.34
CA LYS A 38 18.72 1.35 23.87
C LYS A 38 17.33 1.27 23.25
N THR A 39 16.34 1.82 23.91
CA THR A 39 14.97 1.88 23.39
C THR A 39 14.44 3.29 23.45
N SER A 40 13.54 3.61 22.54
CA SER A 40 12.68 4.79 22.57
C SER A 40 11.22 4.37 22.72
N ARG A 41 10.39 5.31 23.14
CA ARG A 41 8.96 5.15 23.09
C ARG A 41 8.48 5.77 21.78
N VAL A 42 7.69 5.05 20.99
CA VAL A 42 7.18 5.59 19.73
C VAL A 42 6.26 6.77 19.96
N SER A 43 6.07 7.61 18.95
CA SER A 43 5.12 8.73 18.96
C SER A 43 3.70 8.26 19.27
N GLU A 44 2.86 9.18 19.69
CA GLU A 44 1.42 8.92 19.84
C GLU A 44 0.80 8.66 18.46
N TRP A 45 -0.06 7.66 18.36
CA TRP A 45 -0.70 7.28 17.11
C TRP A 45 -2.22 7.21 17.26
N GLY A 46 -2.94 7.78 16.27
CA GLY A 46 -4.38 7.64 16.15
C GLY A 46 -5.21 8.15 17.37
N GLY A 47 -4.64 8.98 18.22
CA GLY A 47 -5.31 9.47 19.43
C GLY A 47 -5.46 8.42 20.55
N PHE A 48 -4.74 7.30 20.45
CA PHE A 48 -4.72 6.29 21.52
C PHE A 48 -3.98 6.80 22.75
N ALA A 49 -4.47 6.40 23.93
CA ALA A 49 -3.87 6.78 25.20
C ALA A 49 -2.41 6.29 25.31
N ASP A 50 -1.62 7.03 26.07
CA ASP A 50 -0.17 6.85 26.26
C ASP A 50 0.23 5.39 26.61
N GLN A 51 -0.61 4.66 27.33
CA GLN A 51 -0.36 3.27 27.69
C GLN A 51 -0.25 2.31 26.50
N TYR A 52 -0.80 2.68 25.34
CA TYR A 52 -0.76 1.87 24.11
C TYR A 52 0.45 2.18 23.22
N ARG A 53 1.27 3.16 23.58
CA ARG A 53 2.48 3.49 22.83
C ARG A 53 3.50 2.36 22.93
N CYS A 54 3.93 1.86 21.78
CA CYS A 54 4.91 0.79 21.68
C CYS A 54 6.31 1.26 22.12
N THR A 55 7.16 0.31 22.45
CA THR A 55 8.59 0.52 22.67
C THR A 55 9.34 0.07 21.41
N PHE A 56 10.31 0.87 21.01
CA PHE A 56 11.12 0.63 19.82
C PHE A 56 12.58 0.40 20.23
N LEU A 57 13.16 -0.71 19.83
CA LEU A 57 14.57 -1.03 20.03
C LEU A 57 15.40 -0.31 18.97
N ASN A 58 16.41 0.45 19.39
CA ASN A 58 17.27 1.16 18.48
C ASN A 58 17.98 0.14 17.55
N PRO A 59 17.93 0.33 16.20
CA PRO A 59 18.62 -0.57 15.29
C PRO A 59 20.12 -0.71 15.55
N MET A 60 20.74 0.30 16.15
CA MET A 60 22.16 0.30 16.52
C MET A 60 22.47 -0.45 17.84
N ASP A 61 21.47 -1.00 18.50
CA ASP A 61 21.67 -1.86 19.67
C ASP A 61 22.06 -3.28 19.24
N SER A 62 23.05 -3.90 19.89
CA SER A 62 23.50 -5.23 19.55
C SER A 62 22.38 -6.31 19.66
N LEU A 63 21.39 -6.08 20.53
CA LEU A 63 20.27 -6.99 20.69
C LEU A 63 19.36 -6.99 19.43
N TYR A 64 19.36 -5.93 18.63
CA TYR A 64 18.58 -5.86 17.38
C TYR A 64 18.96 -6.99 16.41
N ALA A 65 20.25 -7.14 16.13
CA ALA A 65 20.74 -8.18 15.23
C ALA A 65 20.54 -9.60 15.81
N ILE A 66 20.60 -9.76 17.13
CA ILE A 66 20.33 -11.03 17.80
C ILE A 66 18.86 -11.43 17.62
N ILE A 67 17.94 -10.51 17.88
CA ILE A 67 16.50 -10.77 17.69
C ILE A 67 16.20 -11.05 16.21
N GLN A 68 16.77 -10.26 15.30
CA GLN A 68 16.60 -10.47 13.86
C GLN A 68 17.01 -11.88 13.44
N LYS A 69 18.15 -12.33 13.91
CA LYS A 69 18.66 -13.67 13.61
C LYS A 69 17.71 -14.77 14.10
N GLU A 70 17.31 -14.73 15.35
CA GLU A 70 16.42 -15.75 15.93
C GLU A 70 15.04 -15.74 15.23
N TYR A 71 14.51 -14.52 14.97
CA TYR A 71 13.24 -14.34 14.26
C TYR A 71 13.26 -14.96 12.86
N LEU A 72 14.24 -14.61 12.04
CA LEU A 72 14.35 -15.11 10.66
C LEU A 72 14.70 -16.59 10.60
N THR A 73 15.50 -17.09 11.55
CA THR A 73 15.82 -18.53 11.64
C THR A 73 14.54 -19.34 11.87
N GLU A 74 13.73 -18.94 12.85
CA GLU A 74 12.48 -19.64 13.15
C GLU A 74 11.44 -19.48 12.05
N GLN A 75 11.31 -18.27 11.48
CA GLN A 75 10.40 -18.02 10.35
C GLN A 75 10.76 -18.89 9.13
N THR A 76 12.05 -18.98 8.80
CA THR A 76 12.53 -19.82 7.69
C THR A 76 12.29 -21.30 7.95
N ARG A 77 12.45 -21.75 9.19
CA ARG A 77 12.14 -23.12 9.58
C ARG A 77 10.66 -23.46 9.38
N LEU A 78 9.76 -22.52 9.67
CA LEU A 78 8.31 -22.73 9.58
C LEU A 78 7.77 -22.59 8.16
N TYR A 79 8.23 -21.57 7.41
CA TYR A 79 7.61 -21.16 6.14
C TYR A 79 8.53 -21.24 4.94
N GLY A 80 9.82 -21.56 5.13
CA GLY A 80 10.84 -21.38 4.12
C GLY A 80 11.11 -19.91 3.85
N THR A 81 11.81 -19.59 2.76
CA THR A 81 12.07 -18.21 2.35
C THR A 81 12.02 -18.05 0.84
N ASN A 82 11.60 -16.86 0.40
CA ASN A 82 11.75 -16.37 -0.97
C ASN A 82 12.78 -15.23 -1.02
N HIS A 83 13.53 -15.04 0.05
CA HIS A 83 14.57 -14.01 0.17
C HIS A 83 14.09 -12.55 0.14
N ILE A 84 12.77 -12.32 0.22
CA ILE A 84 12.18 -10.98 0.25
C ILE A 84 11.50 -10.78 1.60
N TYR A 85 11.91 -9.73 2.32
CA TYR A 85 11.45 -9.46 3.68
C TYR A 85 10.86 -8.05 3.79
N GLY A 86 9.62 -7.96 4.28
CA GLY A 86 8.95 -6.70 4.55
C GLY A 86 9.43 -6.11 5.88
N ILE A 87 9.99 -4.90 5.84
CA ILE A 87 10.43 -4.18 7.04
C ILE A 87 10.09 -2.71 6.90
N ASP A 88 9.27 -2.20 7.82
CA ASP A 88 8.88 -0.78 7.90
C ASP A 88 9.26 -0.19 9.27
N PRO A 89 10.56 0.11 9.51
CA PRO A 89 11.05 0.39 10.85
C PRO A 89 10.54 1.71 11.41
N PHE A 90 10.32 2.73 10.58
CA PHE A 90 9.96 4.09 10.99
C PHE A 90 8.62 4.54 10.40
N ASN A 91 7.73 3.58 10.13
CA ASN A 91 6.40 3.91 9.61
C ASN A 91 5.56 4.59 10.69
N GLU A 92 5.19 5.86 10.45
CA GLU A 92 4.44 6.73 11.37
C GLU A 92 5.03 6.87 12.78
N ILE A 93 6.33 6.68 12.92
CA ILE A 93 7.07 6.87 14.17
C ILE A 93 8.37 7.63 13.93
N ASP A 94 8.80 8.39 14.95
CA ASP A 94 10.11 9.05 14.90
C ASP A 94 11.25 8.03 14.98
N PRO A 95 12.26 8.12 14.10
CA PRO A 95 13.49 7.37 14.26
C PRO A 95 14.24 7.82 15.52
N PRO A 96 15.14 7.02 16.07
CA PRO A 96 15.98 7.41 17.22
C PRO A 96 16.80 8.68 17.03
N SER A 97 17.05 9.08 15.79
CA SER A 97 17.76 10.32 15.41
C SER A 97 17.33 10.77 14.03
N TRP A 98 17.15 12.08 13.87
CA TRP A 98 16.93 12.74 12.59
C TRP A 98 18.23 13.23 11.92
N ASP A 99 19.38 12.96 12.50
CA ASP A 99 20.65 13.22 11.85
C ASP A 99 20.81 12.38 10.60
N THR A 100 21.28 13.01 9.51
CA THR A 100 21.35 12.40 8.17
C THR A 100 22.25 11.16 8.14
N ASP A 101 23.42 11.23 8.79
CA ASP A 101 24.37 10.10 8.81
C ASP A 101 23.85 8.98 9.72
N SER A 102 23.22 9.34 10.83
CA SER A 102 22.57 8.37 11.74
C SER A 102 21.47 7.59 11.04
N LEU A 103 20.64 8.24 10.22
CA LEU A 103 19.59 7.57 9.44
C LEU A 103 20.20 6.57 8.44
N GLY A 104 21.25 6.96 7.75
CA GLY A 104 21.98 6.05 6.85
C GLY A 104 22.60 4.87 7.60
N MET A 105 23.23 5.10 8.74
CA MET A 105 23.80 4.03 9.57
C MET A 105 22.72 3.06 10.06
N MET A 106 21.56 3.55 10.48
CA MET A 106 20.43 2.70 10.91
C MET A 106 19.91 1.84 9.75
N ALA A 107 19.70 2.42 8.55
CA ALA A 107 19.26 1.66 7.38
C ALA A 107 20.27 0.57 7.00
N LYS A 108 21.56 0.90 6.99
CA LYS A 108 22.64 -0.05 6.74
C LYS A 108 22.61 -1.20 7.74
N HIS A 109 22.53 -0.89 9.02
CA HIS A 109 22.55 -1.90 10.09
C HIS A 109 21.31 -2.81 10.05
N ILE A 110 20.12 -2.26 9.78
CA ILE A 110 18.89 -3.04 9.57
C ILE A 110 19.12 -4.05 8.44
N TYR A 111 19.56 -3.58 7.26
CA TYR A 111 19.81 -4.47 6.13
C TYR A 111 20.87 -5.52 6.44
N GLU A 112 22.01 -5.12 7.01
CA GLU A 112 23.11 -6.04 7.35
C GLU A 112 22.69 -7.12 8.35
N SER A 113 21.79 -6.80 9.29
CA SER A 113 21.24 -7.76 10.24
C SER A 113 20.40 -8.87 9.57
N VAL A 114 19.68 -8.53 8.50
CA VAL A 114 18.94 -9.49 7.68
C VAL A 114 19.89 -10.28 6.77
N ALA A 115 20.80 -9.59 6.09
CA ALA A 115 21.76 -10.19 5.17
C ALA A 115 22.74 -11.16 5.87
N ALA A 116 23.01 -10.96 7.17
CA ALA A 116 23.79 -11.88 7.98
C ALA A 116 23.12 -13.26 8.17
N VAL A 117 21.79 -13.31 8.10
CA VAL A 117 21.01 -14.56 8.18
C VAL A 117 20.75 -15.12 6.79
N ASP A 118 20.39 -14.26 5.85
CA ASP A 118 20.12 -14.61 4.46
C ASP A 118 20.92 -13.70 3.51
N PRO A 119 22.07 -14.18 2.99
CA PRO A 119 22.89 -13.38 2.07
C PRO A 119 22.22 -12.98 0.76
N LYS A 120 21.10 -13.63 0.41
CA LYS A 120 20.29 -13.27 -0.76
C LYS A 120 19.18 -12.27 -0.44
N ALA A 121 19.04 -11.87 0.81
CA ALA A 121 17.95 -11.03 1.28
C ALA A 121 17.76 -9.77 0.42
N ILE A 122 16.51 -9.47 0.17
CA ILE A 122 16.01 -8.22 -0.40
C ILE A 122 15.05 -7.63 0.65
N TRP A 123 15.27 -6.39 1.01
CA TRP A 123 14.39 -5.64 1.88
C TRP A 123 13.29 -5.00 1.04
N LEU A 124 12.04 -5.25 1.36
CA LEU A 124 10.89 -4.56 0.77
C LEU A 124 10.32 -3.59 1.80
N GLN A 125 10.18 -2.32 1.43
CA GLN A 125 9.71 -1.26 2.31
C GLN A 125 8.64 -0.39 1.66
N MET A 126 7.62 -0.02 2.44
CA MET A 126 6.66 1.01 2.06
C MET A 126 7.29 2.41 2.17
N THR A 127 6.93 3.30 1.25
CA THR A 127 7.39 4.70 1.29
C THR A 127 6.46 5.64 2.04
N TRP A 128 5.46 5.09 2.71
CA TRP A 128 4.50 5.85 3.50
C TRP A 128 5.18 6.78 4.52
N LEU A 129 6.26 6.35 5.15
CA LEU A 129 7.03 7.18 6.08
C LEU A 129 7.48 8.52 5.47
N PHE A 130 7.86 8.54 4.19
CA PHE A 130 8.30 9.75 3.50
C PHE A 130 7.14 10.70 3.18
N TYR A 131 5.93 10.16 3.03
CA TYR A 131 4.71 10.91 2.85
C TYR A 131 4.13 11.41 4.18
N ALA A 132 4.02 10.54 5.16
CA ALA A 132 3.35 10.82 6.43
C ALA A 132 4.07 11.93 7.23
N ASP A 133 5.39 12.01 7.12
CA ASP A 133 6.20 13.02 7.78
C ASP A 133 7.18 13.72 6.83
N ILE A 134 6.64 14.27 5.75
CA ILE A 134 7.41 15.00 4.71
C ILE A 134 8.23 16.18 5.29
N LYS A 135 7.84 16.70 6.44
CA LYS A 135 8.57 17.79 7.10
C LYS A 135 9.94 17.33 7.61
N HIS A 136 10.03 16.14 8.14
CA HIS A 136 11.27 15.60 8.69
C HIS A 136 12.02 14.73 7.67
N TRP A 137 11.34 13.99 6.82
CA TRP A 137 11.95 13.24 5.73
C TRP A 137 12.31 14.13 4.54
N THR A 138 13.33 14.97 4.74
CA THR A 138 13.87 15.82 3.67
C THR A 138 14.64 15.00 2.63
N THR A 139 14.76 15.52 1.41
CA THR A 139 15.51 14.84 0.33
C THR A 139 16.91 14.36 0.72
N PRO A 140 17.76 15.13 1.46
CA PRO A 140 19.06 14.63 1.92
C PRO A 140 18.96 13.43 2.87
N ARG A 141 17.98 13.42 3.78
CA ARG A 141 17.75 12.34 4.73
C ARG A 141 17.27 11.08 4.03
N ILE A 142 16.29 11.20 3.12
CA ILE A 142 15.82 10.07 2.29
C ILE A 142 17.00 9.51 1.48
N LYS A 143 17.79 10.37 0.86
CA LYS A 143 18.95 9.95 0.05
C LYS A 143 19.99 9.19 0.87
N SER A 144 20.33 9.68 2.06
CA SER A 144 21.27 8.99 2.96
C SER A 144 20.73 7.63 3.38
N TYR A 145 19.47 7.59 3.80
CA TYR A 145 18.78 6.37 4.22
C TYR A 145 18.79 5.31 3.10
N LEU A 146 18.32 5.66 1.91
CA LEU A 146 18.20 4.72 0.79
C LEU A 146 19.54 4.27 0.22
N ARG A 147 20.51 5.18 0.10
CA ARG A 147 21.85 4.85 -0.46
C ARG A 147 22.74 4.07 0.48
N SER A 148 22.40 3.96 1.75
CA SER A 148 23.15 3.16 2.71
C SER A 148 22.85 1.65 2.59
N VAL A 149 21.80 1.27 1.85
CA VAL A 149 21.52 -0.11 1.48
C VAL A 149 22.07 -0.37 0.08
N PRO A 150 22.73 -1.51 -0.19
CA PRO A 150 23.22 -1.82 -1.52
C PRO A 150 22.14 -1.74 -2.58
N GLN A 151 22.50 -1.26 -3.77
CA GLN A 151 21.56 -1.20 -4.89
C GLN A 151 21.02 -2.61 -5.20
N ASP A 152 19.75 -2.68 -5.58
CA ASP A 152 19.01 -3.92 -5.84
C ASP A 152 18.78 -4.83 -4.60
N LYS A 153 19.13 -4.34 -3.41
CA LYS A 153 18.85 -5.03 -2.14
C LYS A 153 17.72 -4.38 -1.33
N LEU A 154 17.15 -3.30 -1.86
CA LEU A 154 16.00 -2.62 -1.30
C LEU A 154 15.00 -2.38 -2.44
N ILE A 155 13.77 -2.85 -2.28
CA ILE A 155 12.64 -2.56 -3.18
C ILE A 155 11.66 -1.67 -2.44
N LEU A 156 11.27 -0.57 -3.04
CA LEU A 156 10.35 0.40 -2.47
C LEU A 156 8.95 0.25 -3.07
N LEU A 157 7.93 0.31 -2.23
CA LEU A 157 6.55 0.47 -2.67
C LEU A 157 6.20 1.96 -2.60
N ASP A 158 6.11 2.63 -3.75
CA ASP A 158 5.58 4.00 -3.80
C ASP A 158 4.09 3.95 -3.48
N TYR A 159 3.77 4.12 -2.22
CA TYR A 159 2.61 3.53 -1.54
C TYR A 159 1.26 4.10 -1.99
N PHE A 160 1.19 5.39 -2.35
CA PHE A 160 -0.07 6.13 -2.54
C PHE A 160 -0.02 7.01 -3.80
N CYS A 161 0.30 6.41 -4.94
CA CYS A 161 0.58 7.16 -6.17
C CYS A 161 -0.62 7.87 -6.79
N GLU A 162 -1.84 7.43 -6.49
CA GLU A 162 -3.05 8.17 -6.93
C GLU A 162 -3.22 9.50 -6.20
N TYR A 163 -2.52 9.72 -5.09
CA TYR A 163 -2.56 10.97 -4.34
C TYR A 163 -1.22 11.71 -4.37
N THR A 164 -0.13 11.01 -4.08
CA THR A 164 1.22 11.59 -4.08
C THR A 164 2.22 10.59 -4.66
N GLU A 165 3.16 11.08 -5.44
CA GLU A 165 4.19 10.27 -6.09
C GLU A 165 5.56 10.68 -5.53
N ILE A 166 6.07 9.91 -4.58
CA ILE A 166 7.36 10.20 -3.92
C ILE A 166 8.52 10.00 -4.88
N TRP A 167 8.39 9.12 -5.87
CA TRP A 167 9.42 8.91 -6.88
C TRP A 167 9.82 10.20 -7.61
N LYS A 168 8.88 11.12 -7.85
CA LYS A 168 9.15 12.42 -8.47
C LYS A 168 9.99 13.35 -7.59
N GLN A 169 9.82 13.25 -6.27
CA GLN A 169 10.50 14.10 -5.29
C GLN A 169 11.90 13.60 -4.95
N THR A 170 12.21 12.36 -5.31
CA THR A 170 13.41 11.64 -4.93
C THR A 170 14.27 11.21 -6.12
N ASP A 171 14.07 11.81 -7.29
CA ASP A 171 14.77 11.42 -8.51
C ASP A 171 14.73 9.89 -8.70
N SER A 172 13.52 9.35 -8.78
CA SER A 172 13.24 7.92 -8.85
C SER A 172 13.99 7.12 -7.77
N TYR A 173 13.83 7.58 -6.51
CA TYR A 173 14.44 6.93 -5.34
C TYR A 173 15.96 6.79 -5.42
N PHE A 174 16.62 7.74 -6.12
CA PHE A 174 18.06 7.77 -6.29
C PHE A 174 18.65 6.48 -6.88
N GLY A 175 17.85 5.76 -7.68
CA GLY A 175 18.25 4.54 -8.38
C GLY A 175 17.88 3.23 -7.66
N GLN A 176 17.31 3.28 -6.47
CA GLN A 176 16.77 2.07 -5.83
C GLN A 176 15.54 1.54 -6.60
N PRO A 177 15.39 0.22 -6.75
CA PRO A 177 14.19 -0.38 -7.36
C PRO A 177 12.91 0.03 -6.63
N TYR A 178 11.86 0.30 -7.40
CA TYR A 178 10.55 0.61 -6.82
C TYR A 178 9.39 0.12 -7.67
N LEU A 179 8.23 0.00 -7.03
CA LEU A 179 6.94 -0.28 -7.66
C LEU A 179 6.04 0.94 -7.51
N TRP A 180 5.34 1.31 -8.59
CA TRP A 180 4.27 2.29 -8.53
C TRP A 180 3.02 1.62 -7.99
N CYS A 181 2.49 2.08 -6.85
CA CYS A 181 1.40 1.39 -6.17
C CYS A 181 0.14 2.25 -6.04
N TYR A 182 -1.00 1.61 -6.21
CA TYR A 182 -2.32 2.15 -5.97
C TYR A 182 -2.83 1.66 -4.61
N LEU A 183 -3.20 2.59 -3.72
CA LEU A 183 -3.74 2.26 -2.39
C LEU A 183 -5.25 2.07 -2.41
N GLY A 184 -5.97 3.04 -2.97
CA GLY A 184 -7.43 3.02 -3.12
C GLY A 184 -8.19 3.49 -1.90
N ASN A 185 -7.96 2.91 -0.74
CA ASN A 185 -8.65 3.27 0.49
C ASN A 185 -7.84 2.89 1.74
N PHE A 186 -8.21 3.47 2.87
CA PHE A 186 -7.56 3.26 4.15
C PHE A 186 -8.41 2.38 5.07
N GLY A 187 -7.75 1.49 5.83
CA GLY A 187 -8.36 0.73 6.91
C GLY A 187 -9.54 -0.14 6.48
N GLY A 188 -9.57 -0.61 5.22
CA GLY A 188 -10.66 -1.42 4.69
C GLY A 188 -11.97 -0.66 4.48
N ASN A 189 -11.95 0.68 4.50
CA ASN A 189 -13.14 1.48 4.19
C ASN A 189 -13.54 1.28 2.72
N SER A 190 -14.75 0.77 2.49
CA SER A 190 -15.32 0.65 1.16
C SER A 190 -16.03 1.93 0.77
N PHE A 191 -15.55 2.60 -0.25
CA PHE A 191 -16.25 3.74 -0.85
C PHE A 191 -16.06 3.77 -2.36
N LEU A 192 -17.05 4.37 -3.03
CA LEU A 192 -17.04 4.52 -4.48
C LEU A 192 -16.11 5.68 -4.86
N SER A 193 -14.83 5.48 -4.70
CA SER A 193 -13.81 6.45 -5.09
C SER A 193 -12.70 5.78 -5.88
N GLY A 194 -12.01 6.59 -6.61
CA GLY A 194 -10.91 6.19 -7.46
C GLY A 194 -10.83 7.15 -8.64
N PRO A 195 -9.75 7.93 -8.76
CA PRO A 195 -9.64 8.93 -9.82
C PRO A 195 -9.15 8.25 -11.10
N VAL A 196 -10.06 7.60 -11.83
CA VAL A 196 -9.75 6.84 -13.05
C VAL A 196 -8.81 7.61 -13.99
N LYS A 197 -9.17 8.83 -14.36
CA LYS A 197 -8.36 9.65 -15.26
C LYS A 197 -6.99 9.97 -14.69
N LEU A 198 -6.94 10.44 -13.44
CA LEU A 198 -5.69 10.82 -12.78
C LEU A 198 -4.75 9.62 -12.62
N VAL A 199 -5.28 8.46 -12.25
CA VAL A 199 -4.51 7.20 -12.14
C VAL A 199 -3.93 6.81 -13.49
N SER A 200 -4.74 6.88 -14.56
CA SER A 200 -4.30 6.57 -15.92
C SER A 200 -3.18 7.50 -16.38
N GLU A 201 -3.31 8.80 -16.15
CA GLU A 201 -2.31 9.83 -16.48
C GLU A 201 -1.01 9.63 -15.69
N ARG A 202 -1.09 9.41 -14.38
CA ARG A 202 0.07 9.22 -13.49
C ARG A 202 0.82 7.93 -13.80
N LEU A 203 0.09 6.85 -13.99
CA LEU A 203 0.70 5.57 -14.35
C LEU A 203 1.40 5.64 -15.70
N ALA A 204 0.78 6.28 -16.71
CA ALA A 204 1.41 6.49 -18.01
C ALA A 204 2.68 7.36 -17.90
N ASP A 205 2.66 8.38 -17.06
CA ASP A 205 3.84 9.20 -16.76
C ASP A 205 4.94 8.39 -16.07
N ALA A 206 4.59 7.60 -15.06
CA ALA A 206 5.56 6.74 -14.36
C ALA A 206 6.21 5.70 -15.29
N LEU A 207 5.42 5.05 -16.14
CA LEU A 207 5.92 4.08 -17.13
C LEU A 207 6.86 4.73 -18.15
N LYS A 208 6.66 6.00 -18.47
CA LYS A 208 7.50 6.76 -19.41
C LYS A 208 8.73 7.38 -18.76
N ASN A 209 8.58 7.95 -17.58
CA ASN A 209 9.56 8.85 -16.97
C ASN A 209 10.12 8.34 -15.62
N GLY A 210 9.61 7.23 -15.10
CA GLY A 210 9.95 6.69 -13.78
C GLY A 210 11.36 6.11 -13.66
N GLY A 211 12.12 6.04 -14.77
CA GLY A 211 13.48 5.52 -14.79
C GLY A 211 13.54 4.00 -14.97
N SER A 212 14.75 3.50 -15.22
CA SER A 212 15.00 2.06 -15.42
C SER A 212 14.83 1.21 -14.14
N ASN A 213 14.77 1.86 -13.01
CA ASN A 213 14.57 1.27 -11.69
C ASN A 213 13.10 1.16 -11.26
N LEU A 214 12.15 1.68 -12.04
CA LEU A 214 10.74 1.27 -11.93
C LEU A 214 10.61 -0.20 -12.38
N LYS A 215 10.25 -1.10 -11.46
CA LYS A 215 10.21 -2.55 -11.72
C LYS A 215 8.82 -3.09 -11.98
N GLY A 216 7.79 -2.32 -11.69
CA GLY A 216 6.42 -2.76 -11.92
C GLY A 216 5.37 -1.87 -11.29
N VAL A 217 4.15 -2.34 -11.39
CA VAL A 217 2.95 -1.72 -10.81
C VAL A 217 2.39 -2.66 -9.75
N GLY A 218 1.92 -2.10 -8.66
CA GLY A 218 1.37 -2.85 -7.55
C GLY A 218 0.14 -2.21 -6.93
N SER A 219 -0.35 -2.84 -5.89
CA SER A 219 -1.39 -2.32 -5.02
C SER A 219 -1.00 -2.50 -3.56
N THR A 220 -1.34 -1.52 -2.74
CA THR A 220 -1.05 -1.48 -1.31
C THR A 220 -2.34 -1.46 -0.51
N LEU A 221 -3.32 -2.24 -0.94
CA LEU A 221 -4.66 -2.28 -0.36
C LEU A 221 -4.65 -2.65 1.14
N GLU A 222 -5.50 -1.99 1.92
CA GLU A 222 -5.58 -2.17 3.37
C GLU A 222 -6.85 -2.92 3.82
N GLY A 223 -7.45 -3.70 2.97
CA GLY A 223 -8.64 -4.46 3.33
C GLY A 223 -9.09 -5.41 2.22
N ILE A 224 -10.14 -6.19 2.52
CA ILE A 224 -10.68 -7.21 1.60
C ILE A 224 -11.82 -6.64 0.75
N ASP A 225 -12.70 -5.82 1.36
CA ASP A 225 -13.87 -5.24 0.70
C ASP A 225 -13.54 -3.92 0.00
N LEU A 226 -12.82 -4.00 -1.10
CA LEU A 226 -12.32 -2.85 -1.85
C LEU A 226 -13.03 -2.70 -3.20
N ASN A 227 -12.83 -1.56 -3.85
CA ASN A 227 -13.28 -1.30 -5.21
C ASN A 227 -12.54 -2.20 -6.21
N GLN A 228 -12.98 -3.43 -6.32
CA GLN A 228 -12.33 -4.47 -7.11
C GLN A 228 -11.99 -4.02 -8.54
N PHE A 229 -12.88 -3.27 -9.20
CA PHE A 229 -12.63 -2.82 -10.56
C PHE A 229 -11.45 -1.83 -10.68
N MET A 230 -11.21 -0.99 -9.67
CA MET A 230 -10.08 -0.06 -9.69
C MET A 230 -8.73 -0.79 -9.65
N TYR A 231 -8.62 -1.84 -8.84
CA TYR A 231 -7.39 -2.67 -8.83
C TYR A 231 -7.24 -3.44 -10.15
N GLU A 232 -8.34 -3.98 -10.69
CA GLU A 232 -8.36 -4.61 -12.02
C GLU A 232 -7.90 -3.61 -13.09
N PHE A 233 -8.42 -2.37 -13.07
CA PHE A 233 -8.04 -1.31 -13.98
C PHE A 233 -6.56 -0.95 -13.90
N VAL A 234 -6.06 -0.67 -12.70
CA VAL A 234 -4.65 -0.27 -12.47
C VAL A 234 -3.69 -1.36 -12.92
N LEU A 235 -3.94 -2.61 -12.51
CA LEU A 235 -3.05 -3.72 -12.82
C LEU A 235 -3.10 -4.08 -14.31
N ASP A 236 -4.27 -4.00 -14.95
CA ASP A 236 -4.40 -4.26 -16.40
C ASP A 236 -3.69 -3.17 -17.23
N LYS A 237 -3.73 -1.90 -16.79
CA LYS A 237 -3.00 -0.81 -17.45
C LYS A 237 -1.49 -1.00 -17.48
N ALA A 238 -0.91 -1.73 -16.55
CA ALA A 238 0.51 -2.08 -16.57
C ALA A 238 0.89 -2.93 -17.79
N TRP A 239 -0.03 -3.78 -18.26
CA TRP A 239 0.15 -4.68 -19.39
C TRP A 239 -0.39 -4.08 -20.70
N ASN A 240 -1.46 -3.29 -20.63
CA ASN A 240 -2.23 -2.76 -21.75
C ASN A 240 -2.18 -1.24 -21.81
N SER A 241 -1.01 -0.64 -21.66
CA SER A 241 -0.82 0.83 -21.59
C SER A 241 -1.30 1.59 -22.86
N GLY A 242 -1.38 0.93 -24.00
CA GLY A 242 -1.89 1.53 -25.26
C GLY A 242 -3.41 1.59 -25.36
N GLN A 243 -4.15 0.95 -24.45
CA GLN A 243 -5.60 0.95 -24.48
C GLN A 243 -6.14 2.23 -23.80
N THR A 244 -7.09 2.92 -24.46
CA THR A 244 -7.77 4.08 -23.85
C THR A 244 -8.66 3.65 -22.68
N ASP A 245 -8.89 4.55 -21.73
CA ASP A 245 -9.77 4.29 -20.58
C ASP A 245 -11.18 3.93 -21.03
N LYS A 246 -11.69 4.64 -22.06
CA LYS A 246 -13.01 4.36 -22.62
C LYS A 246 -13.11 2.94 -23.17
N GLU A 247 -12.14 2.49 -23.96
CA GLU A 247 -12.13 1.11 -24.48
C GLU A 247 -12.05 0.09 -23.36
N TRP A 248 -11.29 0.38 -22.32
CA TRP A 248 -11.18 -0.50 -21.16
C TRP A 248 -12.53 -0.67 -20.46
N PHE A 249 -13.24 0.45 -20.19
CA PHE A 249 -14.57 0.41 -19.55
C PHE A 249 -15.64 -0.26 -20.41
N LEU A 250 -15.60 -0.10 -21.74
CA LEU A 250 -16.49 -0.83 -22.63
C LEU A 250 -16.26 -2.35 -22.54
N LYS A 251 -14.99 -2.78 -22.54
CA LYS A 251 -14.64 -4.19 -22.36
C LYS A 251 -15.01 -4.72 -20.98
N LEU A 252 -14.84 -3.91 -19.93
CA LEU A 252 -15.27 -4.25 -18.57
C LEU A 252 -16.78 -4.49 -18.53
N ALA A 253 -17.57 -3.57 -19.09
CA ALA A 253 -19.03 -3.72 -19.16
C ALA A 253 -19.45 -5.03 -19.85
N ASP A 254 -18.84 -5.32 -20.99
CA ASP A 254 -19.13 -6.55 -21.76
C ASP A 254 -18.72 -7.81 -21.00
N ARG A 255 -17.55 -7.81 -20.35
CA ARG A 255 -17.11 -8.96 -19.52
C ARG A 255 -18.05 -9.20 -18.33
N ARG A 256 -18.48 -8.14 -17.64
CA ARG A 256 -19.36 -8.25 -16.46
C ARG A 256 -20.77 -8.71 -16.81
N THR A 257 -21.22 -8.48 -18.04
CA THR A 257 -22.54 -8.89 -18.52
C THR A 257 -22.53 -10.14 -19.40
N GLY A 258 -21.36 -10.63 -19.77
CA GLY A 258 -21.21 -11.77 -20.71
C GLY A 258 -21.68 -11.49 -22.14
N LYS A 259 -22.05 -10.25 -22.44
CA LYS A 259 -22.55 -9.81 -23.76
C LYS A 259 -22.34 -8.31 -23.96
N VAL A 260 -22.43 -7.85 -25.18
CA VAL A 260 -22.49 -6.42 -25.51
C VAL A 260 -23.86 -5.87 -25.09
N SER A 261 -23.87 -4.94 -24.12
CA SER A 261 -25.07 -4.24 -23.67
C SER A 261 -24.87 -2.73 -23.69
N PRO A 262 -25.66 -1.97 -24.49
CA PRO A 262 -25.62 -0.53 -24.49
C PRO A 262 -25.87 0.10 -23.11
N GLU A 263 -26.77 -0.51 -22.33
CA GLU A 263 -27.12 -0.05 -20.97
C GLU A 263 -25.95 -0.24 -20.01
N ALA A 264 -25.29 -1.42 -20.01
CA ALA A 264 -24.12 -1.66 -19.19
C ALA A 264 -22.95 -0.76 -19.58
N ARG A 265 -22.68 -0.61 -20.86
CA ARG A 265 -21.66 0.30 -21.36
C ARG A 265 -21.93 1.74 -20.93
N LYS A 266 -23.18 2.21 -21.01
CA LYS A 266 -23.56 3.55 -20.57
C LYS A 266 -23.43 3.73 -19.05
N ALA A 267 -23.79 2.70 -18.29
CA ALA A 267 -23.62 2.69 -16.83
C ALA A 267 -22.15 2.86 -16.44
N TRP A 268 -21.26 2.07 -17.05
CA TRP A 268 -19.83 2.15 -16.74
C TRP A 268 -19.18 3.46 -17.23
N GLU A 269 -19.66 4.06 -18.32
CA GLU A 269 -19.28 5.41 -18.74
C GLU A 269 -19.64 6.44 -17.66
N ILE A 270 -20.88 6.41 -17.14
CA ILE A 270 -21.32 7.31 -16.06
C ILE A 270 -20.45 7.10 -14.81
N LEU A 271 -20.20 5.85 -14.41
CA LEU A 271 -19.36 5.55 -13.24
C LEU A 271 -17.96 6.12 -13.42
N ALA A 272 -17.31 5.88 -14.54
CA ALA A 272 -15.94 6.33 -14.81
C ALA A 272 -15.83 7.88 -14.86
N ASP A 273 -16.79 8.53 -15.50
CA ASP A 273 -16.69 9.98 -15.78
C ASP A 273 -17.26 10.86 -14.66
N LYS A 274 -18.12 10.32 -13.77
CA LYS A 274 -18.87 11.13 -12.83
C LYS A 274 -18.86 10.65 -11.38
N VAL A 275 -18.52 9.39 -11.15
CA VAL A 275 -18.49 8.81 -9.80
C VAL A 275 -17.03 8.57 -9.37
N TYR A 276 -16.23 7.93 -10.22
CA TYR A 276 -14.84 7.64 -9.94
C TYR A 276 -13.90 8.73 -10.45
N ILE A 277 -14.06 9.94 -9.87
CA ILE A 277 -13.37 11.16 -10.30
C ILE A 277 -12.44 11.75 -9.25
N GLN A 278 -12.59 11.37 -7.98
CA GLN A 278 -11.80 11.93 -6.88
C GLN A 278 -10.82 10.90 -6.33
N PRO A 279 -9.60 11.33 -5.96
CA PRO A 279 -8.69 10.46 -5.22
C PRO A 279 -9.34 10.04 -3.91
N ALA A 280 -9.01 8.84 -3.46
CA ALA A 280 -9.39 8.38 -2.15
C ALA A 280 -8.84 9.37 -1.11
N GLN A 281 -9.74 10.11 -0.47
CA GLN A 281 -9.41 10.87 0.72
C GLN A 281 -9.91 10.09 1.93
N VAL A 282 -9.09 10.07 2.96
CA VAL A 282 -9.49 9.46 4.24
C VAL A 282 -10.84 10.02 4.67
N GLY A 283 -11.80 9.13 4.86
CA GLY A 283 -13.12 9.47 5.39
C GLY A 283 -14.15 9.96 4.38
N GLN A 284 -13.98 9.71 3.08
CA GLN A 284 -15.07 9.95 2.13
C GLN A 284 -16.25 9.04 2.40
N GLY A 285 -17.44 9.64 2.47
CA GLY A 285 -18.71 8.90 2.59
C GLY A 285 -19.18 8.35 1.24
N THR A 286 -19.80 7.19 1.27
CA THR A 286 -20.69 6.72 0.19
C THR A 286 -22.15 6.96 0.57
N LEU A 287 -23.07 6.79 -0.37
CA LEU A 287 -24.50 6.82 -0.05
C LEU A 287 -24.90 5.83 1.06
N THR A 288 -24.17 4.71 1.18
CA THR A 288 -24.42 3.68 2.18
C THR A 288 -23.68 3.92 3.49
N ASN A 289 -22.51 4.54 3.45
CA ASN A 289 -21.62 4.69 4.60
C ASN A 289 -21.59 6.11 5.17
N ALA A 290 -22.08 7.11 4.42
CA ALA A 290 -22.15 8.49 4.91
C ALA A 290 -23.04 8.55 6.14
N ARG A 291 -22.51 9.07 7.25
CA ARG A 291 -23.27 9.23 8.49
C ARG A 291 -23.73 10.68 8.63
N PRO A 292 -25.02 10.92 8.85
CA PRO A 292 -25.50 12.27 9.11
C PRO A 292 -24.77 12.89 10.30
N CYS A 293 -24.33 14.13 10.15
CA CYS A 293 -23.65 14.87 11.19
C CYS A 293 -24.32 16.25 11.33
N LEU A 294 -24.82 16.57 12.52
CA LEU A 294 -25.48 17.86 12.78
C LEU A 294 -24.47 18.99 13.05
N LYS A 295 -23.25 18.65 13.43
CA LYS A 295 -22.19 19.62 13.73
C LYS A 295 -20.83 19.09 13.26
N GLY A 296 -20.07 19.94 12.57
CA GLY A 296 -18.73 19.60 12.08
C GLY A 296 -18.72 18.67 10.85
N ASN A 297 -17.57 18.11 10.58
CA ASN A 297 -17.31 17.31 9.36
C ASN A 297 -17.38 15.78 9.60
N GLY A 298 -17.92 15.33 10.73
CA GLY A 298 -17.90 13.93 11.11
C GLY A 298 -16.49 13.45 11.53
N HIS A 299 -16.36 12.15 11.69
CA HIS A 299 -15.07 11.53 11.96
C HIS A 299 -14.24 11.45 10.66
N TRP A 300 -12.91 11.42 10.78
CA TRP A 300 -12.02 11.34 9.61
C TRP A 300 -12.26 10.09 8.74
N THR A 301 -12.80 9.00 9.32
CA THR A 301 -13.19 7.78 8.59
C THR A 301 -14.63 7.76 8.09
N THR A 302 -15.46 8.73 8.48
CA THR A 302 -16.91 8.73 8.17
C THR A 302 -17.41 10.15 7.94
N LYS A 303 -16.90 10.82 6.90
CA LYS A 303 -17.39 12.14 6.51
C LYS A 303 -18.82 12.05 5.97
N PRO A 304 -19.66 13.05 6.24
CA PRO A 304 -21.01 13.11 5.68
C PRO A 304 -21.04 13.55 4.21
N THR A 305 -19.90 14.01 3.69
CA THR A 305 -19.78 14.51 2.30
C THR A 305 -19.64 13.36 1.31
N ILE A 306 -20.32 13.50 0.19
CA ILE A 306 -20.26 12.58 -0.95
C ILE A 306 -19.64 13.37 -2.11
N GLU A 307 -18.56 12.84 -2.69
CA GLU A 307 -17.74 13.56 -3.69
C GLU A 307 -18.30 13.44 -5.12
N TYR A 308 -19.38 12.76 -5.32
CA TYR A 308 -20.10 12.61 -6.59
C TYR A 308 -21.57 13.00 -6.46
N GLN A 309 -22.25 13.25 -7.58
CA GLN A 309 -23.68 13.50 -7.55
C GLN A 309 -24.47 12.20 -7.38
N PRO A 310 -25.26 12.03 -6.32
CA PRO A 310 -26.02 10.80 -6.07
C PRO A 310 -26.89 10.35 -7.26
N LYS A 311 -27.46 11.32 -8.00
CA LYS A 311 -28.29 11.03 -9.20
C LYS A 311 -27.52 10.28 -10.29
N ASP A 312 -26.22 10.53 -10.46
CA ASP A 312 -25.41 9.86 -11.47
C ASP A 312 -25.17 8.38 -11.07
N LEU A 313 -24.93 8.12 -9.79
CA LEU A 313 -24.84 6.76 -9.29
C LEU A 313 -26.18 6.00 -9.42
N VAL A 314 -27.30 6.64 -9.08
CA VAL A 314 -28.64 6.05 -9.22
C VAL A 314 -28.94 5.73 -10.68
N GLU A 315 -28.60 6.60 -11.61
CA GLU A 315 -28.80 6.35 -13.04
C GLU A 315 -27.92 5.18 -13.56
N ALA A 316 -26.66 5.13 -13.17
CA ALA A 316 -25.78 4.00 -13.50
C ALA A 316 -26.36 2.68 -12.96
N TRP A 317 -26.82 2.69 -11.71
CA TRP A 317 -27.47 1.52 -11.10
C TRP A 317 -28.75 1.11 -11.83
N ARG A 318 -29.63 2.08 -12.15
CA ARG A 318 -30.84 1.83 -12.93
C ARG A 318 -30.54 1.14 -14.27
N LEU A 319 -29.51 1.59 -14.98
CA LEU A 319 -29.08 0.97 -16.24
C LEU A 319 -28.56 -0.46 -16.04
N LEU A 320 -27.79 -0.71 -14.98
CA LEU A 320 -27.30 -2.06 -14.67
C LEU A 320 -28.43 -3.01 -14.29
N LEU A 321 -29.45 -2.55 -13.57
CA LEU A 321 -30.63 -3.36 -13.25
C LEU A 321 -31.39 -3.82 -14.51
N LEU A 322 -31.48 -3.00 -15.56
CA LEU A 322 -32.08 -3.43 -16.84
C LEU A 322 -31.34 -4.60 -17.48
N VAL A 323 -30.05 -4.68 -17.27
CA VAL A 323 -29.23 -5.79 -17.76
C VAL A 323 -29.37 -7.03 -16.90
N CYS A 324 -29.42 -6.86 -15.56
CA CYS A 324 -29.58 -7.95 -14.60
C CYS A 324 -30.93 -8.69 -14.75
N LEU A 325 -31.98 -7.98 -15.13
CA LEU A 325 -33.30 -8.60 -15.40
C LEU A 325 -33.25 -9.58 -16.60
N LEU A 326 -32.25 -9.47 -17.46
CA LEU A 326 -32.03 -10.34 -18.62
C LEU A 326 -30.99 -11.44 -18.38
N TYR A 327 -30.35 -11.43 -17.22
CA TYR A 327 -29.24 -12.31 -16.88
C TYR A 327 -29.43 -12.90 -15.47
N THR A 328 -29.99 -14.10 -15.44
CA THR A 328 -29.96 -14.96 -14.25
C THR A 328 -28.67 -15.79 -14.29
N SER A 329 -27.55 -15.20 -13.92
CA SER A 329 -26.35 -16.00 -13.65
C SER A 329 -26.50 -16.66 -12.30
N PRO A 330 -26.20 -17.95 -12.16
CA PRO A 330 -25.97 -18.52 -10.86
C PRO A 330 -24.85 -17.74 -10.16
N SER A 331 -25.00 -17.56 -8.87
CA SER A 331 -23.97 -16.95 -8.02
C SER A 331 -22.65 -17.72 -8.23
N PRO A 332 -21.49 -17.05 -8.25
CA PRO A 332 -20.21 -17.74 -8.27
C PRO A 332 -19.97 -18.66 -7.05
N ARG A 333 -20.96 -18.80 -6.19
CA ARG A 333 -20.94 -19.65 -4.99
C ARG A 333 -21.65 -20.98 -5.16
N ASP A 334 -22.23 -21.23 -6.33
CA ASP A 334 -22.89 -22.52 -6.64
C ASP A 334 -21.96 -23.45 -7.41
#